data_c83d4f7139280d5c68f08885d41fc5cd
#
_entry.id   c83d4f7139280d5c68f08885d41fc5cd
#
_cell.length_a   1.000
_cell.length_b   1.000
_cell.length_c   1.000
_cell.angle_alpha   90.00
_cell.angle_beta   90.00
_cell.angle_gamma   90.00
#
_symmetry.space_group_name_H-M   'P 1'
#
loop_
_entity.id
_entity.type
_entity.pdbx_description
1 polymer ?
#
loop_
_entity_poly.entity_id
_entity_poly.type
_entity_poly.pdbx_seq_one_letter_code
_entity_poly.pdbx_strand_id
1 'polypeptide(L)'
;RVPGKELSFAHVFTPSDKSVYENLALHIGVHEGEDHTGDAIGMVRVTPWEAIVVAADVAVKAAHVEVGFMDRFCGTLILTGGFTEVMTAVEEVVRFFHETLKFDVCKIHRS
;
A
#
# COMPACT_ATOMS: atom_id res chain seq x y z
N ARG A 1 -19.28 -12.44 0.39
CA ARG A 1 -18.67 -11.72 -0.73
C ARG A 1 -19.56 -10.59 -1.21
N VAL A 2 -18.99 -9.43 -1.40
CA VAL A 2 -19.70 -8.27 -1.94
C VAL A 2 -19.17 -8.00 -3.33
N PRO A 3 -19.98 -8.18 -4.37
CA PRO A 3 -19.52 -7.97 -5.74
C PRO A 3 -18.97 -6.58 -5.96
N GLY A 4 -17.81 -6.47 -6.62
CA GLY A 4 -17.18 -5.22 -6.94
C GLY A 4 -16.40 -4.57 -5.79
N LYS A 5 -16.35 -5.20 -4.63
CA LYS A 5 -15.58 -4.71 -3.48
C LYS A 5 -14.44 -5.66 -3.19
N GLU A 6 -13.25 -5.24 -3.56
CA GLU A 6 -12.11 -6.13 -3.56
C GLU A 6 -10.82 -5.39 -3.23
N LEU A 7 -10.01 -5.98 -2.37
CA LEU A 7 -8.63 -5.58 -2.19
C LEU A 7 -7.80 -6.58 -2.99
N SER A 8 -7.42 -6.19 -4.19
CA SER A 8 -6.91 -7.11 -5.20
C SER A 8 -5.40 -7.27 -5.22
N PHE A 9 -4.69 -6.41 -4.51
CA PHE A 9 -3.24 -6.46 -4.52
C PHE A 9 -2.68 -5.94 -3.20
N ALA A 10 -1.75 -6.68 -2.63
CA ALA A 10 -1.04 -6.26 -1.42
C ALA A 10 0.36 -6.84 -1.49
N HIS A 11 1.36 -5.97 -1.56
CA HIS A 11 2.75 -6.40 -1.70
C HIS A 11 3.64 -5.52 -0.83
N VAL A 12 4.50 -6.16 -0.05
CA VAL A 12 5.49 -5.46 0.76
C VAL A 12 6.86 -5.91 0.30
N PHE A 13 7.72 -4.96 -0.01
CA PHE A 13 9.08 -5.27 -0.44
C PHE A 13 10.05 -4.19 0.03
N THR A 14 11.31 -4.60 0.17
CA THR A 14 12.38 -3.66 0.47
C THR A 14 13.14 -3.46 -0.84
N PRO A 15 13.29 -2.21 -1.28
CA PRO A 15 14.05 -1.96 -2.49
C PRO A 15 15.54 -2.09 -2.21
N SER A 16 15.99 -3.34 -2.23
CA SER A 16 17.42 -3.62 -2.10
C SER A 16 18.18 -3.18 -3.35
N ASP A 17 17.44 -2.94 -4.41
CA ASP A 17 17.97 -2.49 -5.67
C ASP A 17 17.43 -1.09 -5.93
N LYS A 18 18.31 -0.11 -5.93
CA LYS A 18 17.94 1.28 -6.16
C LYS A 18 17.22 1.48 -7.48
N SER A 19 17.58 0.70 -8.51
CA SER A 19 16.94 0.85 -9.79
C SER A 19 15.48 0.43 -9.78
N VAL A 20 15.12 -0.54 -8.94
CA VAL A 20 13.72 -0.94 -8.77
C VAL A 20 12.91 0.21 -8.18
N TYR A 21 13.46 0.84 -7.15
CA TYR A 21 12.80 1.97 -6.51
C TYR A 21 12.63 3.14 -7.49
N GLU A 22 13.69 3.45 -8.24
CA GLU A 22 13.64 4.54 -9.20
C GLU A 22 12.62 4.28 -10.30
N ASN A 23 12.56 3.05 -10.80
CA ASN A 23 11.59 2.68 -11.83
C ASN A 23 10.15 2.82 -11.30
N LEU A 24 9.92 2.38 -10.08
CA LEU A 24 8.61 2.50 -9.47
C LEU A 24 8.22 3.96 -9.31
N ALA A 25 9.14 4.80 -8.83
CA ALA A 25 8.88 6.21 -8.62
C ALA A 25 8.57 6.93 -9.93
N LEU A 26 9.31 6.62 -10.99
CA LEU A 26 9.06 7.21 -12.30
C LEU A 26 7.72 6.77 -12.86
N HIS A 27 7.38 5.51 -12.67
CA HIS A 27 6.14 4.94 -13.20
C HIS A 27 4.90 5.59 -12.57
N ILE A 28 4.97 5.89 -11.29
CA ILE A 28 3.82 6.45 -10.57
C ILE A 28 3.91 7.97 -10.38
N GLY A 29 4.98 8.61 -10.85
CA GLY A 29 5.11 10.06 -10.82
C GLY A 29 5.50 10.64 -9.47
N VAL A 30 6.12 9.87 -8.61
CA VAL A 30 6.59 10.34 -7.32
C VAL A 30 7.81 11.24 -7.51
N HIS A 31 7.85 12.34 -6.77
CA HIS A 31 8.94 13.30 -6.88
C HIS A 31 10.23 12.77 -6.28
N GLU A 32 11.34 13.22 -6.86
CA GLU A 32 12.67 12.77 -6.51
C GLU A 32 13.19 13.30 -5.17
N GLY A 33 12.52 14.27 -4.58
CA GLY A 33 13.04 14.95 -3.39
C GLY A 33 13.13 14.09 -2.15
N GLU A 34 12.50 12.94 -2.15
CA GLU A 34 12.50 12.06 -1.00
C GLU A 34 13.25 10.78 -1.31
N ASP A 35 14.32 10.55 -0.58
CA ASP A 35 15.11 9.35 -0.74
C ASP A 35 14.73 8.35 0.34
N HIS A 36 13.97 7.34 -0.07
CA HIS A 36 13.54 6.27 0.82
C HIS A 36 14.34 4.99 0.56
N THR A 37 15.52 5.13 -0.01
CA THR A 37 16.40 3.99 -0.27
C THR A 37 16.70 3.28 1.05
N GLY A 38 16.38 2.00 1.11
CA GLY A 38 16.55 1.23 2.33
C GLY A 38 15.28 1.04 3.14
N ASP A 39 14.26 1.86 2.88
CA ASP A 39 12.96 1.67 3.51
C ASP A 39 12.17 0.60 2.78
N ALA A 40 11.17 0.06 3.46
CA ALA A 40 10.24 -0.85 2.82
C ALA A 40 9.15 -0.07 2.09
N ILE A 41 8.59 -0.70 1.09
CA ILE A 41 7.48 -0.14 0.33
C ILE A 41 6.31 -1.13 0.40
N GLY A 42 5.13 -0.60 0.73
CA GLY A 42 3.91 -1.38 0.70
C GLY A 42 2.99 -0.84 -0.38
N MET A 43 2.47 -1.71 -1.21
CA MET A 43 1.54 -1.32 -2.26
C MET A 43 0.22 -2.07 -2.08
N VAL A 44 -0.88 -1.33 -2.10
CA VAL A 44 -2.22 -1.88 -1.94
C VAL A 44 -3.11 -1.31 -3.04
N ARG A 45 -3.94 -2.16 -3.61
CA ARG A 45 -4.92 -1.74 -4.62
C ARG A 45 -6.31 -2.20 -4.22
N VAL A 46 -7.28 -1.29 -4.28
CA VAL A 46 -8.66 -1.58 -3.89
C VAL A 46 -9.65 -1.16 -4.96
N THR A 47 -10.78 -1.83 -4.97
CA THR A 47 -11.93 -1.50 -5.82
C THR A 47 -13.16 -1.47 -4.90
N PRO A 48 -13.98 -0.44 -4.89
CA PRO A 48 -13.90 0.78 -5.72
C PRO A 48 -12.78 1.71 -5.27
N TRP A 49 -12.31 2.54 -6.18
CA TRP A 49 -11.15 3.40 -5.93
C TRP A 49 -11.34 4.36 -4.75
N GLU A 50 -12.55 4.75 -4.45
CA GLU A 50 -12.85 5.65 -3.32
C GLU A 50 -12.42 5.04 -1.98
N ALA A 51 -12.39 3.73 -1.89
CA ALA A 51 -12.00 3.04 -0.67
C ALA A 51 -10.53 3.22 -0.33
N ILE A 52 -9.73 3.74 -1.27
CA ILE A 52 -8.30 3.93 -1.03
C ILE A 52 -8.05 4.96 0.08
N VAL A 53 -8.94 5.92 0.24
CA VAL A 53 -8.83 6.91 1.32
C VAL A 53 -8.96 6.23 2.68
N VAL A 54 -9.86 5.27 2.77
CA VAL A 54 -10.03 4.48 4.01
C VAL A 54 -8.78 3.65 4.27
N ALA A 55 -8.23 3.04 3.22
CA ALA A 55 -7.02 2.24 3.35
C ALA A 55 -5.86 3.10 3.89
N ALA A 56 -5.70 4.30 3.36
CA ALA A 56 -4.64 5.20 3.82
C ALA A 56 -4.83 5.56 5.30
N ASP A 57 -6.05 5.86 5.69
CA ASP A 57 -6.35 6.23 7.08
C ASP A 57 -6.04 5.07 8.03
N VAL A 58 -6.47 3.87 7.68
CA VAL A 58 -6.19 2.68 8.50
C VAL A 58 -4.69 2.45 8.63
N ALA A 59 -3.97 2.59 7.51
CA ALA A 59 -2.53 2.34 7.50
C ALA A 59 -1.77 3.29 8.43
N VAL A 60 -2.04 4.59 8.32
CA VAL A 60 -1.29 5.58 9.11
C VAL A 60 -1.65 5.55 10.59
N LYS A 61 -2.81 5.01 10.92
CA LYS A 61 -3.21 4.84 12.33
C LYS A 61 -2.67 3.56 12.93
N ALA A 62 -2.38 2.57 12.10
CA ALA A 62 -1.92 1.26 12.57
C ALA A 62 -0.43 1.22 12.86
N ALA A 63 0.37 2.00 12.13
CA ALA A 63 1.82 1.95 12.25
C ALA A 63 2.42 3.27 11.81
N HIS A 64 3.69 3.44 12.12
CA HIS A 64 4.41 4.67 11.78
C HIS A 64 4.91 4.59 10.34
N VAL A 65 4.00 4.85 9.41
CA VAL A 65 4.29 4.82 7.97
C VAL A 65 3.87 6.13 7.34
N GLU A 66 4.41 6.41 6.17
CA GLU A 66 4.03 7.57 5.39
C GLU A 66 3.35 7.11 4.10
N VAL A 67 2.41 7.93 3.63
CA VAL A 67 1.79 7.71 2.33
C VAL A 67 2.71 8.31 1.28
N GLY A 68 3.34 7.46 0.49
CA GLY A 68 4.23 7.90 -0.57
C GLY A 68 3.46 8.32 -1.82
N PHE A 69 2.34 7.66 -2.07
CA PHE A 69 1.54 7.94 -3.25
C PHE A 69 0.15 7.35 -3.07
N MET A 70 -0.85 8.08 -3.55
CA MET A 70 -2.22 7.60 -3.53
C MET A 70 -2.88 7.96 -4.86
N ASP A 71 -3.21 6.94 -5.65
CA ASP A 71 -3.85 7.12 -6.94
C ASP A 71 -5.33 6.81 -6.83
N ARG A 72 -6.14 7.86 -6.87
CA ARG A 72 -7.58 7.72 -6.75
C ARG A 72 -8.24 7.12 -7.98
N PHE A 73 -7.59 7.21 -9.13
CA PHE A 73 -8.19 6.69 -10.36
C PHE A 73 -8.05 5.18 -10.46
N CYS A 74 -6.94 4.66 -9.96
CA CYS A 74 -6.68 3.21 -10.00
C CYS A 74 -6.89 2.53 -8.65
N GLY A 75 -7.15 3.31 -7.59
CA GLY A 75 -7.31 2.75 -6.27
C GLY A 75 -6.01 2.17 -5.70
N THR A 76 -4.88 2.80 -6.00
CA THR A 76 -3.57 2.33 -5.57
C THR A 76 -3.03 3.21 -4.45
N LEU A 77 -2.50 2.57 -3.41
CA LEU A 77 -1.88 3.23 -2.29
C LEU A 77 -0.46 2.70 -2.12
N ILE A 78 0.49 3.61 -1.98
CA ILE A 78 1.88 3.26 -1.71
C ILE A 78 2.29 3.84 -0.36
N LEU A 79 2.78 2.96 0.50
CA LEU A 79 3.23 3.31 1.84
C LEU A 79 4.74 3.13 1.92
N THR A 80 5.40 3.97 2.70
CA THR A 80 6.84 3.86 2.92
C THR A 80 7.15 3.91 4.41
N GLY A 81 8.22 3.24 4.79
CA GLY A 81 8.68 3.22 6.18
C GLY A 81 9.55 2.00 6.43
N GLY A 82 9.82 1.71 7.70
CA GLY A 82 10.56 0.51 8.07
C GLY A 82 9.77 -0.74 7.69
N PHE A 83 10.47 -1.84 7.44
CA PHE A 83 9.80 -3.06 6.98
C PHE A 83 8.70 -3.52 7.94
N THR A 84 9.01 -3.57 9.24
CA THR A 84 8.02 -4.01 10.24
C THR A 84 6.81 -3.08 10.26
N GLU A 85 7.05 -1.78 10.16
CA GLU A 85 5.97 -0.80 10.17
C GLU A 85 5.09 -0.94 8.94
N VAL A 86 5.69 -1.08 7.76
CA VAL A 86 4.92 -1.23 6.52
C VAL A 86 4.15 -2.54 6.53
N MET A 87 4.76 -3.63 7.01
CA MET A 87 4.05 -4.91 7.12
C MET A 87 2.84 -4.79 8.03
N THR A 88 3.03 -4.17 9.21
CA THR A 88 1.93 -4.00 10.16
C THR A 88 0.81 -3.17 9.54
N ALA A 89 1.16 -2.09 8.85
CA ALA A 89 0.16 -1.23 8.21
C ALA A 89 -0.63 -1.99 7.14
N VAL A 90 0.06 -2.72 6.28
CA VAL A 90 -0.60 -3.48 5.21
C VAL A 90 -1.48 -4.59 5.80
N GLU A 91 -0.99 -5.29 6.83
CA GLU A 91 -1.79 -6.32 7.50
C GLU A 91 -3.07 -5.75 8.09
N GLU A 92 -2.99 -4.58 8.71
CA GLU A 92 -4.16 -3.95 9.29
C GLU A 92 -5.16 -3.49 8.23
N VAL A 93 -4.66 -2.98 7.10
CA VAL A 93 -5.52 -2.60 5.99
C VAL A 93 -6.28 -3.82 5.47
N VAL A 94 -5.56 -4.91 5.22
CA VAL A 94 -6.18 -6.14 4.71
C VAL A 94 -7.22 -6.66 5.71
N ARG A 95 -6.85 -6.70 6.99
CA ARG A 95 -7.75 -7.19 8.02
C ARG A 95 -9.00 -6.33 8.15
N PHE A 96 -8.83 -5.00 8.15
CA PHE A 96 -9.96 -4.07 8.28
C PHE A 96 -10.93 -4.22 7.10
N PHE A 97 -10.38 -4.31 5.90
CA PHE A 97 -11.21 -4.45 4.71
C PHE A 97 -11.95 -5.78 4.71
N HIS A 98 -11.30 -6.86 5.16
CA HIS A 98 -11.94 -8.16 5.21
C HIS A 98 -12.98 -8.25 6.32
N GLU A 99 -12.61 -7.89 7.54
CA GLU A 99 -13.47 -8.12 8.71
C GLU A 99 -14.54 -7.05 8.90
N THR A 100 -14.20 -5.80 8.66
CA THR A 100 -15.11 -4.69 8.91
C THR A 100 -15.91 -4.29 7.68
N LEU A 101 -15.24 -4.16 6.54
CA LEU A 101 -15.88 -3.73 5.31
C LEU A 101 -16.38 -4.87 4.45
N LYS A 102 -16.01 -6.10 4.79
CA LYS A 102 -16.45 -7.32 4.08
C LYS A 102 -16.01 -7.37 2.62
N PHE A 103 -14.87 -6.79 2.31
CA PHE A 103 -14.27 -6.89 1.00
C PHE A 103 -13.66 -8.28 0.81
N ASP A 104 -13.58 -8.73 -0.43
CA ASP A 104 -12.71 -9.84 -0.79
C ASP A 104 -11.29 -9.33 -0.72
N VAL A 105 -10.39 -10.09 -0.12
CA VAL A 105 -8.99 -9.66 0.02
C VAL A 105 -8.05 -10.72 -0.52
N CYS A 106 -6.91 -10.27 -1.00
CA CYS A 106 -5.85 -11.16 -1.47
C CYS A 106 -4.87 -11.44 -0.32
N LYS A 107 -3.95 -12.35 -0.57
CA LYS A 107 -2.84 -12.60 0.35
C LYS A 107 -1.80 -11.49 0.20
N ILE A 108 -1.10 -11.20 1.30
CA ILE A 108 0.00 -10.24 1.27
C ILE A 108 1.24 -10.95 0.73
N HIS A 109 1.82 -10.38 -0.32
CA HIS A 109 3.07 -10.89 -0.89
C HIS A 109 4.25 -10.13 -0.31
N ARG A 110 5.32 -10.85 0.00
CA ARG A 110 6.56 -10.26 0.50
C ARG A 110 7.71 -10.66 -0.41
N SER A 111 8.58 -9.72 -0.66
CA SER A 111 9.78 -9.95 -1.46
C SER A 111 11.02 -9.66 -0.67
#